data_a6bb9038096a9c444a3fce99c0a05cb8
#
_entry.id   a6bb9038096a9c444a3fce99c0a05cb8
#
_cell.length_a   1.000
_cell.length_b   1.000
_cell.length_c   1.000
_cell.angle_alpha   90.00
_cell.angle_beta   90.00
_cell.angle_gamma   90.00
#
_symmetry.space_group_name_H-M   'P 1'
#
loop_
_entity.id
_entity.type
_entity.pdbx_description
1 polymer ?
#
loop_
_entity_poly.entity_id
_entity_poly.type
_entity_poly.pdbx_seq_one_letter_code
_entity_poly.pdbx_strand_id
1 'polypeptide(L)'
;MSITIKSKSELAIMREAGRITCGAIWYAGERLRPGMSTLDVDKLVGEYYAKHGCKSCFKGLYGFPGNACISVNEEIIHGIPKASHRLKEGDIVSIDTGAAYKGFNGDSCWTFPVGKISDEAKALLEVTEKSLYEGIAQAQVGARIGDISHAVEEYCASRGYGIVRNYCGHGIGREVHESPEIPNWGKAGHGPRLVAGMTICIEPMINVKGDDVKVMKDNWTVVTKSGSLSAHFEHMIAITPDGPVILTQP
;
A
#
# COMPACT_ATOMS: atom_id res chain seq x y z
N MET A 1 9.42 1.27 -19.77
CA MET A 1 8.63 0.08 -20.18
C MET A 1 7.29 0.54 -20.72
N SER A 2 6.63 -0.23 -21.58
CA SER A 2 5.28 0.11 -22.05
C SER A 2 4.24 -0.19 -20.98
N ILE A 3 3.21 0.64 -20.90
CA ILE A 3 2.07 0.40 -19.99
C ILE A 3 1.27 -0.79 -20.56
N THR A 4 0.96 -1.77 -19.71
CA THR A 4 0.20 -2.97 -20.09
C THR A 4 -1.30 -2.75 -19.88
N ILE A 5 -2.09 -3.21 -20.86
CA ILE A 5 -3.56 -3.15 -20.80
C ILE A 5 -4.08 -4.57 -20.61
N LYS A 6 -4.82 -4.77 -19.54
CA LYS A 6 -5.36 -6.08 -19.15
C LYS A 6 -6.72 -6.34 -19.81
N SER A 7 -6.90 -7.53 -20.33
CA SER A 7 -8.18 -8.03 -20.82
C SER A 7 -9.16 -8.28 -19.66
N LYS A 8 -10.45 -8.42 -19.99
CA LYS A 8 -11.48 -8.75 -18.97
C LYS A 8 -11.18 -10.06 -18.21
N SER A 9 -10.62 -11.07 -18.89
CA SER A 9 -10.23 -12.33 -18.26
C SER A 9 -9.03 -12.17 -17.30
N GLU A 10 -8.05 -11.34 -17.66
CA GLU A 10 -6.91 -11.03 -16.79
C GLU A 10 -7.35 -10.20 -15.59
N LEU A 11 -8.24 -9.22 -15.77
CA LEU A 11 -8.82 -8.46 -14.65
C LEU A 11 -9.59 -9.34 -13.68
N ALA A 12 -10.27 -10.38 -14.15
CA ALA A 12 -10.95 -11.34 -13.29
C ALA A 12 -9.95 -12.15 -12.41
N ILE A 13 -8.78 -12.53 -12.98
CA ILE A 13 -7.71 -13.19 -12.23
C ILE A 13 -7.11 -12.22 -11.21
N MET A 14 -6.85 -10.98 -11.60
CA MET A 14 -6.29 -9.96 -10.72
C MET A 14 -7.25 -9.59 -9.59
N ARG A 15 -8.57 -9.60 -9.85
CA ARG A 15 -9.56 -9.41 -8.78
C ARG A 15 -9.48 -10.50 -7.72
N GLU A 16 -9.28 -11.75 -8.12
CA GLU A 16 -9.10 -12.85 -7.16
C GLU A 16 -7.76 -12.73 -6.41
N ALA A 17 -6.68 -12.35 -7.10
CA ALA A 17 -5.41 -12.04 -6.46
C ALA A 17 -5.56 -10.93 -5.40
N GLY A 18 -6.27 -9.83 -5.76
CA GLY A 18 -6.56 -8.72 -4.86
C GLY A 18 -7.42 -9.11 -3.66
N ARG A 19 -8.46 -9.93 -3.87
CA ARG A 19 -9.32 -10.45 -2.80
C ARG A 19 -8.52 -11.29 -1.80
N ILE A 20 -7.62 -12.14 -2.30
CA ILE A 20 -6.74 -12.97 -1.45
C ILE A 20 -5.74 -12.07 -0.69
N THR A 21 -5.18 -11.06 -1.35
CA THR A 21 -4.27 -10.08 -0.71
C THR A 21 -4.97 -9.33 0.42
N CYS A 22 -6.11 -8.74 0.14
CA CYS A 22 -6.93 -8.04 1.14
C CYS A 22 -7.30 -8.97 2.31
N GLY A 23 -7.73 -10.19 2.01
CA GLY A 23 -8.05 -11.19 3.03
C GLY A 23 -6.87 -11.53 3.95
N ALA A 24 -5.64 -11.59 3.42
CA ALA A 24 -4.44 -11.84 4.22
C ALA A 24 -4.13 -10.66 5.16
N ILE A 25 -4.27 -9.42 4.67
CA ILE A 25 -4.07 -8.20 5.44
C ILE A 25 -5.06 -8.13 6.61
N TRP A 26 -6.36 -8.32 6.34
CA TRP A 26 -7.39 -8.29 7.38
C TRP A 26 -7.27 -9.46 8.35
N TYR A 27 -6.93 -10.67 7.86
CA TYR A 27 -6.68 -11.83 8.72
C TYR A 27 -5.56 -11.58 9.73
N ALA A 28 -4.47 -10.90 9.33
CA ALA A 28 -3.39 -10.52 10.22
C ALA A 28 -3.74 -9.30 11.08
N GLY A 29 -4.32 -8.25 10.49
CA GLY A 29 -4.64 -6.98 11.15
C GLY A 29 -5.61 -7.13 12.32
N GLU A 30 -6.70 -7.90 12.15
CA GLU A 30 -7.68 -8.17 13.21
C GLU A 30 -7.11 -8.99 14.39
N ARG A 31 -5.93 -9.60 14.22
CA ARG A 31 -5.26 -10.41 15.23
C ARG A 31 -4.12 -9.69 15.94
N LEU A 32 -3.86 -8.45 15.58
CA LEU A 32 -2.82 -7.64 16.22
C LEU A 32 -3.13 -7.46 17.71
N ARG A 33 -2.11 -7.65 18.53
CA ARG A 33 -2.19 -7.40 19.96
C ARG A 33 -0.81 -7.07 20.52
N PRO A 34 -0.73 -6.33 21.62
CA PRO A 34 0.54 -6.06 22.31
C PRO A 34 1.29 -7.37 22.63
N GLY A 35 2.61 -7.34 22.48
CA GLY A 35 3.51 -8.48 22.70
C GLY A 35 3.76 -9.36 21.49
N MET A 36 2.94 -9.31 20.44
CA MET A 36 3.26 -9.95 19.16
C MET A 36 4.51 -9.34 18.56
N SER A 37 5.33 -10.15 17.91
CA SER A 37 6.41 -9.62 17.08
C SER A 37 5.94 -9.34 15.65
N THR A 38 6.62 -8.43 14.94
CA THR A 38 6.36 -8.21 13.51
C THR A 38 6.55 -9.50 12.69
N LEU A 39 7.44 -10.41 13.15
CA LEU A 39 7.57 -11.75 12.54
C LEU A 39 6.33 -12.63 12.77
N ASP A 40 5.62 -12.49 13.89
CA ASP A 40 4.38 -13.24 14.12
C ASP A 40 3.27 -12.74 13.18
N VAL A 41 3.23 -11.45 12.89
CA VAL A 41 2.31 -10.85 11.90
C VAL A 41 2.60 -11.38 10.49
N ASP A 42 3.86 -11.41 10.07
CA ASP A 42 4.30 -11.98 8.80
C ASP A 42 3.89 -13.45 8.62
N LYS A 43 3.99 -14.24 9.71
CA LYS A 43 3.55 -15.64 9.68
C LYS A 43 2.05 -15.77 9.45
N LEU A 44 1.21 -14.92 10.06
CA LEU A 44 -0.23 -14.91 9.82
C LEU A 44 -0.56 -14.66 8.35
N VAL A 45 0.14 -13.72 7.71
CA VAL A 45 0.00 -13.47 6.27
C VAL A 45 0.38 -14.72 5.46
N GLY A 46 1.53 -15.34 5.76
CA GLY A 46 1.98 -16.55 5.09
C GLY A 46 1.03 -17.75 5.27
N GLU A 47 0.45 -17.91 6.48
CA GLU A 47 -0.56 -18.94 6.77
C GLU A 47 -1.84 -18.73 5.95
N TYR A 48 -2.29 -17.48 5.81
CA TYR A 48 -3.46 -17.16 5.01
C TYR A 48 -3.23 -17.51 3.54
N TYR A 49 -2.10 -17.12 2.97
CA TYR A 49 -1.75 -17.47 1.59
C TYR A 49 -1.66 -18.98 1.37
N ALA A 50 -1.03 -19.70 2.28
CA ALA A 50 -0.95 -21.18 2.19
C ALA A 50 -2.32 -21.85 2.17
N LYS A 51 -3.27 -21.38 3.00
CA LYS A 51 -4.66 -21.87 3.03
C LYS A 51 -5.42 -21.62 1.72
N HIS A 52 -5.03 -20.58 0.97
CA HIS A 52 -5.64 -20.24 -0.31
C HIS A 52 -4.86 -20.73 -1.53
N GLY A 53 -3.85 -21.61 -1.31
CA GLY A 53 -3.01 -22.16 -2.39
C GLY A 53 -2.16 -21.11 -3.11
N CYS A 54 -1.88 -19.98 -2.43
CA CYS A 54 -1.10 -18.87 -2.96
C CYS A 54 0.24 -18.74 -2.23
N LYS A 55 1.09 -17.88 -2.77
CA LYS A 55 2.34 -17.43 -2.15
C LYS A 55 2.38 -15.91 -2.16
N SER A 56 3.12 -15.33 -1.21
CA SER A 56 3.45 -13.91 -1.29
C SER A 56 4.31 -13.66 -2.54
N CYS A 57 3.97 -12.62 -3.30
CA CYS A 57 4.83 -12.13 -4.38
C CYS A 57 5.98 -11.24 -3.87
N PHE A 58 5.95 -10.84 -2.58
CA PHE A 58 7.02 -10.06 -1.96
C PHE A 58 8.21 -10.91 -1.52
N LYS A 59 7.94 -12.14 -1.06
CA LYS A 59 9.01 -13.00 -0.56
C LYS A 59 9.99 -13.38 -1.65
N GLY A 60 11.23 -12.90 -1.54
CA GLY A 60 12.29 -13.07 -2.53
C GLY A 60 12.35 -11.97 -3.58
N LEU A 61 11.35 -11.09 -3.68
CA LEU A 61 11.36 -9.95 -4.59
C LEU A 61 12.51 -9.02 -4.20
N TYR A 62 13.44 -8.78 -5.11
CA TYR A 62 14.69 -8.02 -4.85
C TYR A 62 15.47 -8.48 -3.61
N GLY A 63 15.22 -9.70 -3.12
CA GLY A 63 15.86 -10.26 -1.93
C GLY A 63 15.10 -9.99 -0.62
N PHE A 64 13.86 -9.45 -0.66
CA PHE A 64 13.05 -9.23 0.55
C PHE A 64 12.76 -10.56 1.27
N PRO A 65 12.96 -10.67 2.62
CA PRO A 65 12.92 -11.96 3.30
C PRO A 65 11.51 -12.39 3.76
N GLY A 66 10.58 -11.44 3.92
CA GLY A 66 9.24 -11.66 4.50
C GLY A 66 8.15 -12.00 3.49
N ASN A 67 7.00 -12.45 3.97
CA ASN A 67 5.78 -12.54 3.19
C ASN A 67 5.10 -11.18 3.05
N ALA A 68 5.32 -10.29 4.02
CA ALA A 68 4.78 -8.94 4.09
C ALA A 68 5.82 -7.97 4.64
N CYS A 69 5.74 -6.71 4.23
CA CYS A 69 6.38 -5.60 4.93
C CYS A 69 5.52 -5.26 6.15
N ILE A 70 6.14 -5.21 7.33
CA ILE A 70 5.46 -4.88 8.59
C ILE A 70 6.14 -3.65 9.17
N SER A 71 5.53 -2.48 8.96
CA SER A 71 6.09 -1.19 9.32
C SER A 71 5.35 -0.60 10.52
N VAL A 72 6.07 -0.17 11.55
CA VAL A 72 5.51 0.24 12.86
C VAL A 72 5.83 1.71 13.12
N ASN A 73 4.83 2.51 13.45
CA ASN A 73 4.93 3.91 13.88
C ASN A 73 5.65 4.81 12.85
N GLU A 74 6.92 5.19 13.11
CA GLU A 74 7.75 6.00 12.23
C GLU A 74 8.28 5.24 11.01
N GLU A 75 8.14 3.92 10.97
CA GLU A 75 8.45 3.12 9.78
C GLU A 75 7.36 3.34 8.72
N ILE A 76 7.76 3.85 7.57
CA ILE A 76 6.85 4.21 6.47
C ILE A 76 6.48 2.96 5.68
N ILE A 77 7.51 2.30 5.11
CA ILE A 77 7.40 1.13 4.22
C ILE A 77 8.59 0.19 4.40
N HIS A 78 8.46 -1.00 3.82
CA HIS A 78 9.51 -2.01 3.71
C HIS A 78 10.07 -2.50 5.06
N GLY A 79 9.29 -2.40 6.13
CA GLY A 79 9.68 -2.91 7.44
C GLY A 79 9.93 -4.43 7.39
N ILE A 80 11.18 -4.86 7.66
CA ILE A 80 11.52 -6.29 7.70
C ILE A 80 10.92 -6.94 8.97
N PRO A 81 10.13 -8.01 8.84
CA PRO A 81 9.60 -8.73 9.99
C PRO A 81 10.70 -9.31 10.88
N LYS A 82 10.67 -8.99 12.19
CA LYS A 82 11.70 -9.38 13.16
C LYS A 82 11.06 -9.94 14.44
N ALA A 83 11.61 -11.02 14.99
CA ALA A 83 11.16 -11.58 16.28
C ALA A 83 11.45 -10.64 17.47
N SER A 84 12.46 -9.78 17.32
CA SER A 84 12.86 -8.82 18.36
C SER A 84 12.00 -7.55 18.37
N HIS A 85 11.30 -7.22 17.27
CA HIS A 85 10.42 -6.05 17.20
C HIS A 85 9.03 -6.42 17.71
N ARG A 86 8.73 -6.06 18.96
CA ARG A 86 7.46 -6.38 19.66
C ARG A 86 6.51 -5.19 19.63
N LEU A 87 5.28 -5.46 19.21
CA LEU A 87 4.18 -4.49 19.20
C LEU A 87 3.77 -4.13 20.63
N LYS A 88 3.40 -2.87 20.83
CA LYS A 88 2.94 -2.32 22.09
C LYS A 88 1.55 -1.72 21.95
N GLU A 89 0.86 -1.58 23.06
CA GLU A 89 -0.36 -0.77 23.13
C GLU A 89 -0.08 0.64 22.63
N GLY A 90 -0.90 1.13 21.72
CA GLY A 90 -0.76 2.45 21.13
C GLY A 90 0.02 2.51 19.82
N ASP A 91 0.66 1.42 19.39
CA ASP A 91 1.33 1.37 18.07
C ASP A 91 0.30 1.40 16.94
N ILE A 92 0.75 1.90 15.77
CA ILE A 92 0.09 1.70 14.48
C ILE A 92 0.99 0.83 13.60
N VAL A 93 0.39 -0.08 12.85
CA VAL A 93 1.12 -1.09 12.06
C VAL A 93 0.59 -1.14 10.65
N SER A 94 1.41 -0.78 9.68
CA SER A 94 1.14 -0.98 8.26
C SER A 94 1.52 -2.42 7.87
N ILE A 95 0.55 -3.16 7.36
CA ILE A 95 0.72 -4.50 6.80
C ILE A 95 0.58 -4.38 5.29
N ASP A 96 1.68 -4.54 4.59
CA ASP A 96 1.78 -4.39 3.14
C ASP A 96 2.24 -5.72 2.53
N THR A 97 1.44 -6.26 1.60
CA THR A 97 1.70 -7.58 1.01
C THR A 97 0.96 -7.78 -0.30
N GLY A 98 1.46 -8.71 -1.09
CA GLY A 98 0.84 -9.11 -2.34
C GLY A 98 0.72 -10.62 -2.53
N ALA A 99 -0.36 -11.09 -3.16
CA ALA A 99 -0.59 -12.48 -3.52
C ALA A 99 -0.23 -12.76 -4.98
N ALA A 100 0.61 -13.78 -5.22
CA ALA A 100 0.80 -14.33 -6.56
C ALA A 100 -0.29 -15.36 -6.86
N TYR A 101 -1.13 -15.10 -7.86
CA TYR A 101 -2.25 -15.96 -8.25
C TYR A 101 -2.35 -16.11 -9.77
N LYS A 102 -2.24 -17.34 -10.29
CA LYS A 102 -2.37 -17.66 -11.72
C LYS A 102 -1.56 -16.74 -12.66
N GLY A 103 -0.32 -16.40 -12.24
CA GLY A 103 0.60 -15.59 -13.02
C GLY A 103 0.31 -14.07 -13.01
N PHE A 104 -0.52 -13.60 -12.09
CA PHE A 104 -0.74 -12.19 -11.78
C PHE A 104 -0.54 -11.94 -10.30
N ASN A 105 -0.29 -10.67 -9.96
CA ASN A 105 -0.08 -10.22 -8.59
C ASN A 105 -1.26 -9.36 -8.12
N GLY A 106 -1.61 -9.50 -6.85
CA GLY A 106 -2.37 -8.52 -6.11
C GLY A 106 -1.41 -7.77 -5.18
N ASP A 107 -1.74 -6.53 -4.85
CA ASP A 107 -0.95 -5.69 -3.96
C ASP A 107 -1.84 -4.76 -3.16
N SER A 108 -1.58 -4.61 -1.86
CA SER A 108 -2.34 -3.71 -0.98
C SER A 108 -1.65 -3.53 0.37
N CYS A 109 -1.93 -2.39 0.97
CA CYS A 109 -1.46 -2.06 2.31
C CYS A 109 -2.59 -1.47 3.17
N TRP A 110 -2.60 -1.82 4.45
CA TRP A 110 -3.51 -1.23 5.42
C TRP A 110 -2.84 -1.02 6.76
N THR A 111 -3.06 0.17 7.37
CA THR A 111 -2.50 0.49 8.68
C THR A 111 -3.54 0.24 9.77
N PHE A 112 -3.19 -0.58 10.75
CA PHE A 112 -4.05 -0.99 11.86
C PHE A 112 -3.57 -0.44 13.19
N PRO A 113 -4.47 -0.11 14.12
CA PRO A 113 -4.12 0.21 15.49
C PRO A 113 -3.80 -1.06 16.30
N VAL A 114 -2.90 -0.96 17.27
CA VAL A 114 -2.65 -1.98 18.30
C VAL A 114 -3.27 -1.50 19.61
N GLY A 115 -4.45 -2.00 19.92
CA GLY A 115 -5.21 -1.54 21.09
C GLY A 115 -5.66 -0.09 20.97
N LYS A 116 -5.53 0.69 22.06
CA LYS A 116 -5.94 2.10 22.08
C LYS A 116 -4.82 3.01 21.61
N ILE A 117 -4.99 3.66 20.47
CA ILE A 117 -4.03 4.62 19.89
C ILE A 117 -4.37 6.07 20.29
N SER A 118 -3.41 6.97 20.13
CA SER A 118 -3.57 8.41 20.37
C SER A 118 -4.53 9.07 19.36
N ASP A 119 -5.03 10.24 19.69
CA ASP A 119 -5.89 11.01 18.78
C ASP A 119 -5.09 11.51 17.55
N GLU A 120 -3.78 11.80 17.72
CA GLU A 120 -2.88 12.10 16.60
C GLU A 120 -2.78 10.92 15.62
N ALA A 121 -2.59 9.70 16.14
CA ALA A 121 -2.54 8.50 15.32
C ALA A 121 -3.88 8.24 14.59
N LYS A 122 -5.02 8.40 15.28
CA LYS A 122 -6.34 8.26 14.65
C LYS A 122 -6.53 9.24 13.50
N ALA A 123 -6.20 10.52 13.73
CA ALA A 123 -6.30 11.57 12.73
C ALA A 123 -5.40 11.27 11.52
N LEU A 124 -4.17 10.77 11.74
CA LEU A 124 -3.27 10.34 10.68
C LEU A 124 -3.88 9.21 9.84
N LEU A 125 -4.39 8.15 10.49
CA LEU A 125 -5.02 7.04 9.77
C LEU A 125 -6.19 7.52 8.92
N GLU A 126 -7.09 8.31 9.48
CA GLU A 126 -8.26 8.85 8.78
C GLU A 126 -7.87 9.71 7.58
N VAL A 127 -6.88 10.58 7.74
CA VAL A 127 -6.42 11.46 6.64
C VAL A 127 -5.77 10.64 5.54
N THR A 128 -4.93 9.66 5.90
CA THR A 128 -4.23 8.84 4.91
C THR A 128 -5.22 7.97 4.13
N GLU A 129 -6.14 7.30 4.83
CA GLU A 129 -7.19 6.50 4.18
C GLU A 129 -8.05 7.35 3.23
N LYS A 130 -8.53 8.50 3.69
CA LYS A 130 -9.35 9.39 2.85
C LYS A 130 -8.58 9.91 1.65
N SER A 131 -7.30 10.25 1.80
CA SER A 131 -6.47 10.69 0.67
C SER A 131 -6.34 9.63 -0.43
N LEU A 132 -6.30 8.35 -0.05
CA LEU A 132 -6.34 7.23 -0.99
C LEU A 132 -7.62 7.26 -1.84
N TYR A 133 -8.77 7.42 -1.20
CA TYR A 133 -10.06 7.47 -1.93
C TYR A 133 -10.21 8.75 -2.75
N GLU A 134 -9.67 9.89 -2.33
CA GLU A 134 -9.60 11.11 -3.15
C GLU A 134 -8.79 10.86 -4.43
N GLY A 135 -7.66 10.19 -4.32
CA GLY A 135 -6.86 9.77 -5.48
C GLY A 135 -7.61 8.79 -6.38
N ILE A 136 -8.25 7.75 -5.81
CA ILE A 136 -9.03 6.76 -6.57
C ILE A 136 -10.16 7.43 -7.35
N ALA A 137 -10.84 8.42 -6.79
CA ALA A 137 -11.93 9.13 -7.45
C ALA A 137 -11.49 9.84 -8.74
N GLN A 138 -10.21 10.25 -8.85
CA GLN A 138 -9.64 10.87 -10.04
C GLN A 138 -9.22 9.85 -11.11
N ALA A 139 -9.20 8.56 -10.80
CA ALA A 139 -8.71 7.51 -11.69
C ALA A 139 -9.71 7.16 -12.81
N GLN A 140 -10.18 8.17 -13.54
CA GLN A 140 -11.15 8.05 -14.63
C GLN A 140 -10.48 7.85 -15.99
N VAL A 141 -11.16 7.17 -16.93
CA VAL A 141 -10.68 7.09 -18.32
C VAL A 141 -10.53 8.49 -18.89
N GLY A 142 -9.36 8.77 -19.47
CA GLY A 142 -9.03 10.08 -20.04
C GLY A 142 -8.36 11.05 -19.09
N ALA A 143 -8.51 10.90 -17.78
CA ALA A 143 -7.73 11.62 -16.78
C ALA A 143 -6.23 11.26 -16.87
N ARG A 144 -5.39 11.94 -16.13
CA ARG A 144 -3.95 11.71 -16.11
C ARG A 144 -3.49 11.31 -14.72
N ILE A 145 -2.33 10.67 -14.64
CA ILE A 145 -1.75 10.27 -13.34
C ILE A 145 -1.59 11.46 -12.40
N GLY A 146 -1.19 12.62 -12.92
CA GLY A 146 -1.09 13.84 -12.12
C GLY A 146 -2.40 14.30 -11.49
N ASP A 147 -3.55 13.89 -11.99
CA ASP A 147 -4.84 14.20 -11.37
C ASP A 147 -5.01 13.41 -10.07
N ILE A 148 -4.60 12.12 -10.08
CA ILE A 148 -4.54 11.27 -8.88
C ILE A 148 -3.56 11.86 -7.87
N SER A 149 -2.32 12.14 -8.33
CA SER A 149 -1.23 12.66 -7.51
C SER A 149 -1.61 13.96 -6.80
N HIS A 150 -2.22 14.88 -7.56
CA HIS A 150 -2.65 16.19 -7.05
C HIS A 150 -3.74 16.07 -5.99
N ALA A 151 -4.73 15.20 -6.21
CA ALA A 151 -5.81 15.00 -5.25
C ALA A 151 -5.31 14.47 -3.90
N VAL A 152 -4.37 13.51 -3.92
CA VAL A 152 -3.72 13.00 -2.70
C VAL A 152 -2.94 14.10 -2.00
N GLU A 153 -2.08 14.83 -2.75
CA GLU A 153 -1.25 15.91 -2.20
C GLU A 153 -2.10 17.02 -1.58
N GLU A 154 -3.08 17.55 -2.31
CA GLU A 154 -3.92 18.64 -1.85
C GLU A 154 -4.69 18.25 -0.59
N TYR A 155 -5.26 17.02 -0.56
CA TYR A 155 -6.01 16.55 0.60
C TYR A 155 -5.15 16.50 1.86
N CYS A 156 -3.92 16.00 1.78
CA CYS A 156 -3.02 15.86 2.92
C CYS A 156 -2.34 17.18 3.30
N ALA A 157 -1.79 17.91 2.32
CA ALA A 157 -1.05 19.15 2.56
C ALA A 157 -1.92 20.26 3.15
N SER A 158 -3.19 20.41 2.70
CA SER A 158 -4.13 21.37 3.26
C SER A 158 -4.46 21.12 4.74
N ARG A 159 -4.16 19.93 5.24
CA ARG A 159 -4.35 19.51 6.64
C ARG A 159 -3.06 19.50 7.45
N GLY A 160 -1.93 19.92 6.84
CA GLY A 160 -0.64 20.07 7.50
C GLY A 160 0.19 18.77 7.61
N TYR A 161 -0.19 17.72 6.89
CA TYR A 161 0.54 16.45 6.86
C TYR A 161 1.65 16.47 5.80
N GLY A 162 2.74 15.74 6.08
CA GLY A 162 3.82 15.51 5.13
C GLY A 162 3.49 14.37 4.16
N ILE A 163 3.95 14.49 2.91
CA ILE A 163 3.77 13.48 1.86
C ILE A 163 5.13 12.94 1.46
N VAL A 164 5.31 11.63 1.52
CA VAL A 164 6.55 10.98 1.08
C VAL A 164 6.71 11.16 -0.43
N ARG A 165 7.85 11.72 -0.86
CA ARG A 165 8.12 12.05 -2.27
C ARG A 165 9.05 11.09 -2.98
N ASN A 166 9.78 10.27 -2.21
CA ASN A 166 10.80 9.35 -2.73
C ASN A 166 10.25 8.01 -3.20
N TYR A 167 9.03 7.71 -2.85
CA TYR A 167 8.32 6.48 -3.18
C TYR A 167 6.95 6.80 -3.78
N CYS A 168 6.43 5.88 -4.56
CA CYS A 168 5.20 6.12 -5.32
C CYS A 168 4.51 4.81 -5.65
N GLY A 169 3.25 4.88 -5.97
CA GLY A 169 2.48 3.80 -6.54
C GLY A 169 2.95 3.43 -7.95
N HIS A 170 2.42 2.37 -8.48
CA HIS A 170 2.92 1.76 -9.71
C HIS A 170 1.82 1.06 -10.50
N GLY A 171 2.09 0.78 -11.76
CA GLY A 171 1.34 -0.22 -12.52
C GLY A 171 1.59 -1.61 -11.94
N ILE A 172 0.65 -2.52 -12.10
CA ILE A 172 0.76 -3.90 -11.60
C ILE A 172 0.13 -4.90 -12.57
N GLY A 173 0.63 -6.13 -12.55
CA GLY A 173 0.09 -7.19 -13.39
C GLY A 173 0.86 -8.50 -13.21
N ARG A 174 1.61 -8.91 -14.22
CA ARG A 174 2.48 -10.08 -14.16
C ARG A 174 3.73 -9.83 -13.33
N GLU A 175 4.20 -8.58 -13.35
CA GLU A 175 5.20 -8.12 -12.39
C GLU A 175 4.49 -7.33 -11.27
N VAL A 176 5.08 -7.31 -10.07
CA VAL A 176 4.58 -6.50 -8.96
C VAL A 176 4.67 -5.02 -9.34
N HIS A 177 5.82 -4.61 -9.83
CA HIS A 177 6.06 -3.23 -10.26
C HIS A 177 6.10 -3.15 -11.80
N GLU A 178 5.04 -2.62 -12.39
CA GLU A 178 4.94 -2.28 -13.81
C GLU A 178 4.88 -0.75 -13.97
N SER A 179 5.06 -0.29 -15.21
CA SER A 179 4.75 1.11 -15.56
C SER A 179 3.24 1.33 -15.58
N PRO A 180 2.75 2.53 -15.25
CA PRO A 180 3.50 3.74 -14.92
C PRO A 180 3.76 3.90 -13.41
N GLU A 181 4.63 4.85 -13.02
CA GLU A 181 4.71 5.36 -11.66
C GLU A 181 3.48 6.21 -11.34
N ILE A 182 3.01 6.12 -10.09
CA ILE A 182 1.84 6.86 -9.56
C ILE A 182 2.28 7.66 -8.33
N PRO A 183 2.91 8.80 -8.48
CA PRO A 183 3.32 9.63 -7.34
C PRO A 183 2.12 10.10 -6.52
N ASN A 184 2.33 10.27 -5.21
CA ASN A 184 1.34 10.83 -4.28
C ASN A 184 1.36 12.37 -4.24
N TRP A 185 2.10 13.00 -5.13
CA TRP A 185 2.26 14.44 -5.28
C TRP A 185 2.47 14.81 -6.74
N GLY A 186 2.04 16.00 -7.14
CA GLY A 186 2.25 16.46 -8.51
C GLY A 186 1.19 17.46 -9.00
N LYS A 187 1.29 17.78 -10.28
CA LYS A 187 0.39 18.76 -10.93
C LYS A 187 -0.75 18.03 -11.65
N ALA A 188 -1.97 18.46 -11.43
CA ALA A 188 -3.13 18.03 -12.20
C ALA A 188 -2.92 18.21 -13.71
N GLY A 189 -3.48 17.32 -14.51
CA GLY A 189 -3.39 17.36 -15.98
C GLY A 189 -2.03 16.93 -16.56
N HIS A 190 -1.11 16.39 -15.76
CA HIS A 190 0.22 15.95 -16.20
C HIS A 190 0.39 14.43 -16.17
N GLY A 191 1.42 13.95 -16.85
CA GLY A 191 1.77 12.52 -16.91
C GLY A 191 0.93 11.70 -17.90
N PRO A 192 1.12 10.37 -17.90
CA PRO A 192 0.39 9.45 -18.76
C PRO A 192 -1.13 9.56 -18.61
N ARG A 193 -1.83 9.35 -19.74
CA ARG A 193 -3.30 9.33 -19.76
C ARG A 193 -3.79 7.96 -19.30
N LEU A 194 -4.80 7.93 -18.44
CA LEU A 194 -5.45 6.71 -17.99
C LEU A 194 -6.38 6.17 -19.09
N VAL A 195 -6.26 4.87 -19.34
CA VAL A 195 -7.11 4.16 -20.33
C VAL A 195 -7.70 2.89 -19.72
N ALA A 196 -8.85 2.48 -20.21
CA ALA A 196 -9.51 1.27 -19.74
C ALA A 196 -8.61 0.03 -19.89
N GLY A 197 -8.58 -0.81 -18.86
CA GLY A 197 -7.72 -2.00 -18.76
C GLY A 197 -6.37 -1.75 -18.10
N MET A 198 -6.00 -0.51 -17.77
CA MET A 198 -4.88 -0.28 -16.87
C MET A 198 -5.20 -0.80 -15.46
N THR A 199 -4.19 -1.35 -14.79
CA THR A 199 -4.22 -1.71 -13.37
C THR A 199 -3.06 -1.02 -12.67
N ILE A 200 -3.36 -0.34 -11.59
CA ILE A 200 -2.41 0.50 -10.84
C ILE A 200 -2.63 0.37 -9.34
N CYS A 201 -1.57 0.56 -8.57
CA CYS A 201 -1.57 0.74 -7.14
C CYS A 201 -1.54 2.24 -6.82
N ILE A 202 -2.46 2.69 -5.98
CA ILE A 202 -2.46 4.04 -5.41
C ILE A 202 -2.20 3.85 -3.93
N GLU A 203 -1.11 4.43 -3.43
CA GLU A 203 -0.52 4.08 -2.14
C GLU A 203 0.03 5.31 -1.39
N PRO A 204 -0.83 6.20 -0.88
CA PRO A 204 -0.37 7.32 -0.08
C PRO A 204 0.40 6.87 1.17
N MET A 205 1.60 7.42 1.32
CA MET A 205 2.47 7.33 2.48
C MET A 205 2.53 8.70 3.12
N ILE A 206 1.87 8.86 4.26
CA ILE A 206 1.62 10.16 4.88
C ILE A 206 2.25 10.22 6.27
N ASN A 207 3.00 11.28 6.52
CA ASN A 207 3.68 11.51 7.79
C ASN A 207 2.94 12.59 8.60
N VAL A 208 2.93 12.45 9.93
CA VAL A 208 2.45 13.55 10.79
C VAL A 208 3.28 14.81 10.57
N LYS A 209 4.60 14.66 10.31
CA LYS A 209 5.49 15.82 10.15
C LYS A 209 6.60 15.57 9.14
N GLY A 210 6.65 16.43 8.12
CA GLY A 210 7.73 16.49 7.13
C GLY A 210 7.70 15.37 6.09
N ASP A 211 8.30 15.64 4.94
CA ASP A 211 8.31 14.76 3.75
C ASP A 211 9.57 13.88 3.69
N ASP A 212 10.62 14.27 4.45
CA ASP A 212 11.92 13.64 4.38
C ASP A 212 11.92 12.23 4.98
N VAL A 213 12.63 11.32 4.31
CA VAL A 213 12.77 9.91 4.70
C VAL A 213 14.23 9.51 4.90
N LYS A 214 14.43 8.38 5.56
CA LYS A 214 15.75 7.77 5.77
C LYS A 214 15.63 6.26 5.63
N VAL A 215 16.50 5.64 4.86
CA VAL A 215 16.66 4.20 4.79
C VAL A 215 17.53 3.73 5.96
N MET A 216 17.09 2.69 6.65
CA MET A 216 17.77 2.12 7.80
C MET A 216 18.97 1.25 7.38
N LYS A 217 19.81 0.84 8.35
CA LYS A 217 21.01 0.03 8.11
C LYS A 217 20.74 -1.37 7.52
N ASP A 218 19.50 -1.82 7.56
CA ASP A 218 19.09 -3.07 6.93
C ASP A 218 18.88 -2.95 5.42
N ASN A 219 19.05 -1.73 4.86
CA ASN A 219 18.88 -1.37 3.45
C ASN A 219 17.47 -1.55 2.90
N TRP A 220 16.47 -1.73 3.77
CA TRP A 220 15.06 -1.93 3.43
C TRP A 220 14.16 -0.94 4.14
N THR A 221 14.10 -1.01 5.46
CA THR A 221 13.16 -0.23 6.28
C THR A 221 13.35 1.26 6.04
N VAL A 222 12.31 1.92 5.59
CA VAL A 222 12.26 3.36 5.37
C VAL A 222 11.52 4.00 6.54
N VAL A 223 12.11 5.01 7.15
CA VAL A 223 11.55 5.71 8.30
C VAL A 223 11.42 7.21 8.03
N THR A 224 10.52 7.87 8.75
CA THR A 224 10.43 9.33 8.73
C THR A 224 11.72 9.93 9.32
N LYS A 225 12.29 10.94 8.68
CA LYS A 225 13.48 11.63 9.20
C LYS A 225 13.17 12.45 10.44
N SER A 226 11.92 12.88 10.59
CA SER A 226 11.42 13.61 11.76
C SER A 226 11.21 12.73 12.99
N GLY A 227 11.12 11.41 12.85
CA GLY A 227 10.72 10.49 13.92
C GLY A 227 9.22 10.53 14.23
N SER A 228 8.40 11.23 13.42
CA SER A 228 6.95 11.27 13.60
C SER A 228 6.29 10.00 13.05
N LEU A 229 5.05 9.74 13.47
CA LEU A 229 4.25 8.65 12.92
C LEU A 229 4.07 8.78 11.41
N SER A 230 3.99 7.63 10.73
CA SER A 230 3.62 7.49 9.33
C SER A 230 2.51 6.46 9.18
N ALA A 231 1.63 6.67 8.20
CA ALA A 231 0.63 5.68 7.80
C ALA A 231 0.72 5.43 6.30
N HIS A 232 0.45 4.18 5.92
CA HIS A 232 0.44 3.72 4.54
C HIS A 232 -0.86 2.97 4.28
N PHE A 233 -1.61 3.42 3.29
CA PHE A 233 -2.81 2.75 2.79
C PHE A 233 -2.68 2.56 1.29
N GLU A 234 -3.15 1.44 0.78
CA GLU A 234 -3.02 1.13 -0.63
C GLU A 234 -4.17 0.29 -1.14
N HIS A 235 -4.60 0.62 -2.36
CA HIS A 235 -5.47 -0.24 -3.15
C HIS A 235 -4.92 -0.44 -4.56
N MET A 236 -4.95 -1.71 -5.01
CA MET A 236 -4.87 -2.05 -6.43
C MET A 236 -6.22 -1.80 -7.07
N ILE A 237 -6.25 -1.00 -8.15
CA ILE A 237 -7.47 -0.67 -8.89
C ILE A 237 -7.34 -1.01 -10.38
N ALA A 238 -8.46 -1.25 -11.03
CA ALA A 238 -8.57 -1.30 -12.49
C ALA A 238 -9.29 -0.05 -13.00
N ILE A 239 -8.76 0.54 -14.07
CA ILE A 239 -9.43 1.61 -14.81
C ILE A 239 -10.45 0.95 -15.74
N THR A 240 -11.74 1.31 -15.60
CA THR A 240 -12.82 0.80 -16.47
C THR A 240 -13.58 1.94 -17.14
N PRO A 241 -14.32 1.68 -18.22
CA PRO A 241 -15.17 2.70 -18.84
C PRO A 241 -16.20 3.34 -17.90
N ASP A 242 -16.60 2.58 -16.86
CA ASP A 242 -17.60 3.02 -15.86
C ASP A 242 -16.94 3.65 -14.62
N GLY A 243 -15.62 3.87 -14.64
CA GLY A 243 -14.82 4.41 -13.54
C GLY A 243 -13.85 3.40 -12.94
N PRO A 244 -13.10 3.80 -11.89
CA PRO A 244 -12.16 2.93 -11.20
C PRO A 244 -12.88 1.82 -10.42
N VAL A 245 -12.33 0.61 -10.49
CA VAL A 245 -12.82 -0.55 -9.73
C VAL A 245 -11.71 -1.01 -8.79
N ILE A 246 -11.96 -0.98 -7.50
CA ILE A 246 -11.03 -1.49 -6.50
C ILE A 246 -11.01 -3.02 -6.58
N LEU A 247 -9.82 -3.60 -6.77
CA LEU A 247 -9.62 -5.05 -6.88
C LEU A 247 -9.25 -5.69 -5.54
N THR A 248 -8.76 -4.90 -4.58
CA THR A 248 -8.33 -5.32 -3.23
C THR A 248 -9.41 -5.05 -2.20
N GLN A 249 -10.61 -5.58 -2.45
CA GLN A 249 -11.75 -5.59 -1.52
C GLN A 249 -12.21 -7.02 -1.24
N PRO A 250 -12.79 -7.30 -0.05
CA PRO A 250 -13.34 -8.61 0.31
C PRO A 250 -14.38 -9.14 -0.67
#